data_124233306257586688566332cb4c8105
#
_entry.id   124233306257586688566332cb4c8105
#
_cell.length_a   1.000
_cell.length_b   1.000
_cell.length_c   1.000
_cell.angle_alpha   90.00
_cell.angle_beta   90.00
_cell.angle_gamma   90.00
#
_symmetry.space_group_name_H-M   'P 1'
#
loop_
_entity.id
_entity.type
_entity.pdbx_description
1 polymer ?
#
loop_
_entity_poly.entity_id
_entity_poly.type
_entity_poly.pdbx_seq_one_letter_code
_entity_poly.pdbx_strand_id
1 'polypeptide(L)'
;MLEFKVLNSSHEELEDFSLPFAKLLTEATQLGASMGFLESTPESVFVSFWERLLSDVRRGKAKILYAQSDSDVVGVIALALEQNPNASHRAELKKLIVAESMRGQGIATKLLSLAEMEARISGRSLLVLDTESESDAEYLYRKTGWVEVGQIP
;
A
#
# COMPACT_ATOMS: atom_id res chain seq x y z
N MET A 1 -0.72 -21.62 -0.09
CA MET A 1 -1.73 -21.05 0.82
C MET A 1 -1.55 -19.53 0.87
N LEU A 2 -2.64 -18.80 0.81
CA LEU A 2 -2.61 -17.33 0.86
C LEU A 2 -2.61 -16.85 2.31
N GLU A 3 -1.63 -16.04 2.69
CA GLU A 3 -1.51 -15.49 4.03
C GLU A 3 -1.41 -13.96 3.95
N PHE A 4 -1.95 -13.28 4.98
CA PHE A 4 -1.89 -11.83 5.10
C PHE A 4 -1.08 -11.47 6.33
N LYS A 5 -0.12 -10.58 6.18
CA LYS A 5 0.83 -10.23 7.24
C LYS A 5 1.01 -8.73 7.36
N VAL A 6 1.44 -8.29 8.55
CA VAL A 6 1.71 -6.88 8.84
C VAL A 6 3.18 -6.72 9.17
N LEU A 7 3.81 -5.73 8.54
CA LEU A 7 5.16 -5.29 8.89
C LEU A 7 5.05 -4.05 9.79
N ASN A 8 5.67 -4.12 10.94
CA ASN A 8 5.76 -3.00 11.87
C ASN A 8 7.21 -2.85 12.38
N SER A 9 7.43 -1.89 13.29
CA SER A 9 8.77 -1.56 13.77
C SER A 9 9.52 -2.70 14.47
N SER A 10 8.81 -3.74 14.93
CA SER A 10 9.42 -4.87 15.61
C SER A 10 9.94 -5.96 14.67
N HIS A 11 9.63 -5.88 13.37
CA HIS A 11 10.08 -6.87 12.40
C HIS A 11 11.60 -6.77 12.17
N GLU A 12 12.31 -7.88 12.19
CA GLU A 12 13.79 -7.87 12.17
C GLU A 12 14.38 -7.61 10.78
N GLU A 13 13.77 -8.15 9.72
CA GLU A 13 14.34 -8.18 8.38
C GLU A 13 13.52 -7.36 7.39
N LEU A 14 13.21 -6.10 7.75
CA LEU A 14 12.39 -5.23 6.90
C LEU A 14 13.01 -5.00 5.52
N GLU A 15 14.30 -4.85 5.44
CA GLU A 15 15.01 -4.55 4.19
C GLU A 15 14.86 -5.63 3.12
N ASP A 16 14.56 -6.86 3.53
CA ASP A 16 14.38 -7.98 2.59
C ASP A 16 13.12 -7.84 1.74
N PHE A 17 12.22 -6.92 2.12
CA PHE A 17 10.97 -6.70 1.40
C PHE A 17 11.07 -5.67 0.28
N SER A 18 12.17 -4.90 0.20
CA SER A 18 12.30 -3.84 -0.79
C SER A 18 12.21 -4.37 -2.23
N LEU A 19 12.88 -5.45 -2.55
CA LEU A 19 12.86 -6.02 -3.88
C LEU A 19 11.51 -6.68 -4.24
N PRO A 20 10.91 -7.53 -3.40
CA PRO A 20 9.58 -8.07 -3.68
C PRO A 20 8.52 -6.99 -3.91
N PHE A 21 8.50 -5.94 -3.10
CA PHE A 21 7.55 -4.85 -3.29
C PHE A 21 7.86 -4.03 -4.53
N ALA A 22 9.14 -3.81 -4.85
CA ALA A 22 9.54 -3.13 -6.07
C ALA A 22 9.08 -3.88 -7.31
N LYS A 23 9.13 -5.20 -7.30
CA LYS A 23 8.65 -6.01 -8.42
C LYS A 23 7.15 -5.85 -8.65
N LEU A 24 6.35 -5.79 -7.59
CA LEU A 24 4.92 -5.51 -7.70
C LEU A 24 4.66 -4.13 -8.30
N LEU A 25 5.42 -3.13 -7.86
CA LEU A 25 5.27 -1.76 -8.35
C LEU A 25 5.70 -1.64 -9.81
N THR A 26 6.76 -2.34 -10.22
CA THR A 26 7.21 -2.42 -11.60
C THR A 26 6.11 -3.00 -12.49
N GLU A 27 5.54 -4.13 -12.10
CA GLU A 27 4.45 -4.77 -12.85
C GLU A 27 3.24 -3.85 -12.98
N ALA A 28 2.81 -3.24 -11.89
CA ALA A 28 1.65 -2.34 -11.89
C ALA A 28 1.86 -1.15 -12.83
N THR A 29 3.05 -0.55 -12.80
CA THR A 29 3.39 0.59 -13.64
C THR A 29 3.44 0.19 -15.12
N GLN A 30 3.99 -0.97 -15.44
CA GLN A 30 4.02 -1.50 -16.81
C GLN A 30 2.62 -1.82 -17.34
N LEU A 31 1.69 -2.15 -16.47
CA LEU A 31 0.29 -2.38 -16.83
C LEU A 31 -0.52 -1.09 -16.92
N GLY A 32 0.12 0.07 -16.78
CA GLY A 32 -0.50 1.37 -16.94
C GLY A 32 -1.11 1.97 -15.68
N ALA A 33 -0.88 1.39 -14.51
CA ALA A 33 -1.37 1.97 -13.26
C ALA A 33 -0.61 3.25 -12.93
N SER A 34 -1.34 4.28 -12.49
CA SER A 34 -0.75 5.53 -12.03
C SER A 34 -0.39 5.38 -10.55
N MET A 35 0.90 5.19 -10.27
CA MET A 35 1.43 4.98 -8.94
C MET A 35 2.44 6.06 -8.54
N GLY A 36 2.37 7.23 -9.19
CA GLY A 36 3.31 8.32 -8.95
C GLY A 36 4.60 8.19 -9.74
N PHE A 37 4.69 7.24 -10.67
CA PHE A 37 5.87 6.99 -11.47
C PHE A 37 5.52 6.88 -12.96
N LEU A 38 6.49 7.17 -13.81
CA LEU A 38 6.36 6.96 -15.24
C LEU A 38 6.67 5.50 -15.59
N GLU A 39 6.06 5.00 -16.66
CA GLU A 39 6.25 3.63 -17.14
C GLU A 39 7.73 3.30 -17.41
N SER A 40 8.52 4.28 -17.83
CA SER A 40 9.95 4.12 -18.10
C SER A 40 10.84 4.14 -16.87
N THR A 41 10.28 4.27 -15.66
CA THR A 41 11.06 4.34 -14.43
C THR A 41 11.81 3.03 -14.20
N PRO A 42 13.14 3.07 -13.96
CA PRO A 42 13.91 1.84 -13.69
C PRO A 42 13.57 1.24 -12.34
N GLU A 43 13.66 -0.09 -12.23
CA GLU A 43 13.35 -0.82 -11.00
C GLU A 43 14.14 -0.32 -9.80
N SER A 44 15.38 0.14 -10.00
CA SER A 44 16.21 0.67 -8.91
C SER A 44 15.56 1.87 -8.19
N VAL A 45 14.77 2.67 -8.89
CA VAL A 45 14.02 3.79 -8.30
C VAL A 45 12.91 3.24 -7.41
N PHE A 46 12.24 2.19 -7.83
CA PHE A 46 11.20 1.54 -7.02
C PHE A 46 11.79 0.89 -5.77
N VAL A 47 12.94 0.24 -5.90
CA VAL A 47 13.65 -0.33 -4.73
C VAL A 47 13.95 0.78 -3.73
N SER A 48 14.51 1.91 -4.17
CA SER A 48 14.80 3.05 -3.29
C SER A 48 13.56 3.62 -2.62
N PHE A 49 12.44 3.69 -3.35
CA PHE A 49 11.17 4.12 -2.80
C PHE A 49 10.74 3.22 -1.62
N TRP A 50 10.76 1.90 -1.82
CA TRP A 50 10.37 0.95 -0.78
C TRP A 50 11.36 0.93 0.38
N GLU A 51 12.65 1.10 0.13
CA GLU A 51 13.65 1.22 1.20
C GLU A 51 13.34 2.40 2.12
N ARG A 52 12.97 3.55 1.55
CA ARG A 52 12.57 4.72 2.35
C ARG A 52 11.31 4.45 3.17
N LEU A 53 10.32 3.82 2.56
CA LEU A 53 9.07 3.50 3.26
C LEU A 53 9.30 2.46 4.36
N LEU A 54 10.14 1.46 4.11
CA LEU A 54 10.53 0.47 5.13
C LEU A 54 11.31 1.12 6.27
N SER A 55 12.11 2.15 5.99
CA SER A 55 12.76 2.95 7.02
C SER A 55 11.71 3.66 7.91
N ASP A 56 10.65 4.18 7.31
CA ASP A 56 9.54 4.77 8.07
C ASP A 56 8.83 3.72 8.93
N VAL A 57 8.68 2.50 8.43
CA VAL A 57 8.15 1.38 9.22
C VAL A 57 9.03 1.12 10.44
N ARG A 58 10.35 1.08 10.24
CA ARG A 58 11.33 0.87 11.33
C ARG A 58 11.20 1.94 12.41
N ARG A 59 10.90 3.17 12.02
CA ARG A 59 10.74 4.31 12.93
C ARG A 59 9.34 4.41 13.55
N GLY A 60 8.45 3.50 13.24
CA GLY A 60 7.07 3.54 13.73
C GLY A 60 6.18 4.59 13.05
N LYS A 61 6.60 5.12 11.90
CA LYS A 61 5.87 6.15 11.15
C LYS A 61 4.96 5.57 10.07
N ALA A 62 5.07 4.28 9.81
CA ALA A 62 4.27 3.59 8.81
C ALA A 62 4.12 2.12 9.18
N LYS A 63 3.13 1.49 8.56
CA LYS A 63 2.96 0.03 8.57
C LYS A 63 2.73 -0.41 7.14
N ILE A 64 3.15 -1.63 6.82
CA ILE A 64 2.89 -2.23 5.51
C ILE A 64 2.19 -3.55 5.75
N LEU A 65 1.13 -3.78 4.98
CA LEU A 65 0.43 -5.06 4.98
C LEU A 65 0.66 -5.71 3.63
N TYR A 66 0.86 -7.02 3.65
CA TYR A 66 1.09 -7.74 2.40
C TYR A 66 0.43 -9.10 2.40
N ALA A 67 0.17 -9.58 1.20
CA ALA A 67 -0.34 -10.92 0.96
C ALA A 67 0.79 -11.78 0.38
N GLN A 68 0.90 -12.99 0.87
CA GLN A 68 1.92 -13.94 0.45
C GLN A 68 1.23 -15.24 0.04
N SER A 69 1.60 -15.75 -1.14
CA SER A 69 1.16 -17.07 -1.61
C SER A 69 2.41 -17.94 -1.68
N ASP A 70 2.45 -18.97 -0.84
CA ASP A 70 3.65 -19.78 -0.60
C ASP A 70 4.80 -18.86 -0.15
N SER A 71 5.83 -18.66 -0.95
CA SER A 71 6.93 -17.76 -0.62
C SER A 71 6.91 -16.45 -1.41
N ASP A 72 5.90 -16.24 -2.26
CA ASP A 72 5.83 -15.07 -3.14
C ASP A 72 4.93 -13.98 -2.55
N VAL A 73 5.41 -12.75 -2.54
CA VAL A 73 4.59 -11.58 -2.21
C VAL A 73 3.69 -11.28 -3.41
N VAL A 74 2.37 -11.33 -3.19
CA VAL A 74 1.39 -11.18 -4.27
C VAL A 74 0.48 -9.97 -4.11
N GLY A 75 0.63 -9.23 -3.03
CA GLY A 75 -0.13 -8.00 -2.82
C GLY A 75 0.49 -7.18 -1.69
N VAL A 76 0.25 -5.87 -1.73
CA VAL A 76 0.78 -4.94 -0.72
C VAL A 76 -0.11 -3.71 -0.60
N ILE A 77 -0.16 -3.14 0.59
CA ILE A 77 -0.73 -1.81 0.85
C ILE A 77 0.10 -1.14 1.95
N ALA A 78 0.36 0.14 1.81
CA ALA A 78 1.09 0.91 2.81
C ALA A 78 0.15 1.83 3.59
N LEU A 79 0.37 1.93 4.89
CA LEU A 79 -0.35 2.82 5.80
C LEU A 79 0.66 3.80 6.37
N ALA A 80 0.64 5.04 5.91
CA ALA A 80 1.51 6.11 6.41
C ALA A 80 0.80 6.86 7.52
N LEU A 81 1.41 6.88 8.70
CA LEU A 81 0.84 7.57 9.87
C LEU A 81 1.28 9.03 9.83
N GLU A 82 0.32 9.96 9.81
CA GLU A 82 0.64 11.38 9.77
C GLU A 82 1.41 11.79 11.02
N GLN A 83 2.51 12.54 10.83
CA GLN A 83 3.41 12.92 11.91
C GLN A 83 3.20 14.35 12.44
N ASN A 84 2.48 15.20 11.71
CA ASN A 84 2.19 16.53 12.17
C ASN A 84 1.27 16.49 13.41
N PRO A 85 1.60 17.22 14.49
CA PRO A 85 0.82 17.15 15.73
C PRO A 85 -0.67 17.47 15.55
N ASN A 86 -1.01 18.38 14.66
CA ASN A 86 -2.40 18.76 14.40
C ASN A 86 -3.14 17.78 13.50
N ALA A 87 -2.47 16.76 12.99
CA ALA A 87 -3.05 15.73 12.12
C ALA A 87 -2.75 14.32 12.62
N SER A 88 -2.47 14.16 13.92
CA SER A 88 -2.13 12.87 14.52
C SER A 88 -3.28 11.85 14.49
N HIS A 89 -4.50 12.31 14.17
CA HIS A 89 -5.67 11.44 13.99
C HIS A 89 -5.75 10.85 12.58
N ARG A 90 -4.88 11.28 11.66
CA ARG A 90 -4.98 10.95 10.23
C ARG A 90 -3.88 9.99 9.78
N ALA A 91 -4.22 9.12 8.84
CA ALA A 91 -3.26 8.29 8.14
C ALA A 91 -3.63 8.24 6.66
N GLU A 92 -2.64 7.93 5.82
CA GLU A 92 -2.83 7.81 4.38
C GLU A 92 -2.58 6.38 3.92
N LEU A 93 -3.48 5.85 3.12
CA LEU A 93 -3.27 4.58 2.42
C LEU A 93 -2.67 4.85 1.06
N LYS A 94 -1.66 4.07 0.69
CA LYS A 94 -1.01 4.22 -0.60
C LYS A 94 -0.42 2.91 -1.09
N LYS A 95 -0.20 2.85 -2.41
CA LYS A 95 0.45 1.72 -3.07
C LYS A 95 -0.29 0.40 -2.85
N LEU A 96 -1.62 0.41 -2.98
CA LEU A 96 -2.40 -0.83 -3.02
C LEU A 96 -2.15 -1.51 -4.37
N ILE A 97 -1.47 -2.63 -4.34
CA ILE A 97 -1.07 -3.37 -5.54
C ILE A 97 -1.32 -4.85 -5.32
N VAL A 98 -1.89 -5.52 -6.34
CA VAL A 98 -2.03 -6.98 -6.36
C VAL A 98 -1.41 -7.48 -7.66
N ALA A 99 -0.62 -8.55 -7.56
CA ALA A 99 -0.02 -9.20 -8.73
C ALA A 99 -1.11 -9.55 -9.74
N GLU A 100 -0.84 -9.29 -11.03
CA GLU A 100 -1.81 -9.53 -12.09
C GLU A 100 -2.37 -10.96 -12.07
N SER A 101 -1.50 -11.94 -11.85
CA SER A 101 -1.87 -13.36 -11.80
C SER A 101 -2.80 -13.72 -10.65
N MET A 102 -2.90 -12.85 -9.64
CA MET A 102 -3.68 -13.10 -8.42
C MET A 102 -4.91 -12.20 -8.30
N ARG A 103 -5.24 -11.42 -9.32
CA ARG A 103 -6.41 -10.55 -9.31
C ARG A 103 -7.71 -11.35 -9.37
N GLY A 104 -8.79 -10.73 -8.91
CA GLY A 104 -10.12 -11.36 -8.91
C GLY A 104 -10.34 -12.34 -7.79
N GLN A 105 -9.48 -12.39 -6.78
CA GLN A 105 -9.57 -13.30 -5.64
C GLN A 105 -9.85 -12.58 -4.30
N GLY A 106 -10.15 -11.29 -4.36
CA GLY A 106 -10.48 -10.51 -3.15
C GLY A 106 -9.28 -10.06 -2.33
N ILE A 107 -8.07 -10.17 -2.85
CA ILE A 107 -6.84 -9.81 -2.12
C ILE A 107 -6.82 -8.31 -1.80
N ALA A 108 -7.14 -7.44 -2.79
CA ALA A 108 -7.16 -5.99 -2.57
C ALA A 108 -8.18 -5.60 -1.50
N THR A 109 -9.38 -6.16 -1.55
CA THR A 109 -10.43 -5.92 -0.56
C THR A 109 -9.97 -6.34 0.83
N LYS A 110 -9.32 -7.48 0.95
CA LYS A 110 -8.82 -7.98 2.23
C LYS A 110 -7.69 -7.11 2.77
N LEU A 111 -6.75 -6.71 1.92
CA LEU A 111 -5.65 -5.82 2.32
C LEU A 111 -6.21 -4.47 2.81
N LEU A 112 -7.17 -3.92 2.08
CA LEU A 112 -7.80 -2.64 2.46
C LEU A 112 -8.47 -2.76 3.83
N SER A 113 -9.24 -3.81 4.05
CA SER A 113 -9.92 -4.06 5.32
C SER A 113 -8.93 -4.19 6.48
N LEU A 114 -7.84 -4.92 6.28
CA LEU A 114 -6.81 -5.09 7.31
C LEU A 114 -6.07 -3.78 7.57
N ALA A 115 -5.82 -2.97 6.54
CA ALA A 115 -5.19 -1.67 6.71
C ALA A 115 -6.06 -0.71 7.52
N GLU A 116 -7.38 -0.73 7.30
CA GLU A 116 -8.33 0.04 8.09
C GLU A 116 -8.30 -0.39 9.56
N MET A 117 -8.22 -1.69 9.81
CA MET A 117 -8.10 -2.22 11.18
C MET A 117 -6.79 -1.77 11.83
N GLU A 118 -5.67 -1.86 11.12
CA GLU A 118 -4.37 -1.43 11.63
C GLU A 118 -4.33 0.07 11.91
N ALA A 119 -5.04 0.87 11.11
CA ALA A 119 -5.18 2.30 11.38
C ALA A 119 -5.88 2.56 12.72
N ARG A 120 -6.96 1.84 12.99
CA ARG A 120 -7.66 1.93 14.28
C ARG A 120 -6.76 1.51 15.44
N ILE A 121 -6.04 0.42 15.28
CA ILE A 121 -5.07 -0.06 16.30
C ILE A 121 -4.02 1.02 16.56
N SER A 122 -3.63 1.77 15.54
CA SER A 122 -2.66 2.86 15.65
C SER A 122 -3.26 4.18 16.15
N GLY A 123 -4.54 4.18 16.56
CA GLY A 123 -5.21 5.38 17.09
C GLY A 123 -5.62 6.39 16.03
N ARG A 124 -5.71 5.98 14.77
CA ARG A 124 -6.08 6.89 13.67
C ARG A 124 -7.58 6.78 13.40
N SER A 125 -8.24 7.92 13.35
CA SER A 125 -9.69 8.01 13.16
C SER A 125 -10.09 8.47 11.76
N LEU A 126 -9.15 8.98 10.97
CA LEU A 126 -9.39 9.44 9.61
C LEU A 126 -8.36 8.84 8.65
N LEU A 127 -8.84 8.20 7.59
CA LEU A 127 -8.00 7.70 6.51
C LEU A 127 -8.24 8.53 5.26
N VAL A 128 -7.17 8.85 4.56
CA VAL A 128 -7.22 9.54 3.27
C VAL A 128 -6.44 8.74 2.23
N LEU A 129 -6.79 8.90 0.99
CA LEU A 129 -6.04 8.37 -0.14
C LEU A 129 -6.35 9.19 -1.38
N ASP A 130 -5.47 9.09 -2.36
CA ASP A 130 -5.77 9.56 -3.71
C ASP A 130 -5.67 8.36 -4.68
N THR A 131 -6.38 8.44 -5.79
CA THR A 131 -6.41 7.39 -6.79
C THR A 131 -6.71 7.98 -8.16
N GLU A 132 -6.29 7.29 -9.20
CA GLU A 132 -6.58 7.69 -10.58
C GLU A 132 -8.07 7.52 -10.86
N SER A 133 -8.67 8.54 -11.50
CA SER A 133 -10.06 8.50 -11.92
C SER A 133 -10.29 7.40 -12.95
N GLU A 134 -11.46 6.75 -12.87
CA GLU A 134 -11.88 5.69 -13.79
C GLU A 134 -11.00 4.44 -13.74
N SER A 135 -10.27 4.23 -12.63
CA SER A 135 -9.45 3.04 -12.43
C SER A 135 -10.23 1.96 -11.66
N ASP A 136 -9.69 0.74 -11.71
CA ASP A 136 -10.23 -0.37 -10.91
C ASP A 136 -10.12 -0.07 -9.41
N ALA A 137 -9.08 0.65 -9.01
CA ALA A 137 -8.89 1.07 -7.62
C ALA A 137 -9.99 2.04 -7.17
N GLU A 138 -10.33 3.03 -7.99
CA GLU A 138 -11.43 3.95 -7.68
C GLU A 138 -12.74 3.19 -7.47
N TYR A 139 -13.04 2.24 -8.35
CA TYR A 139 -14.23 1.40 -8.22
C TYR A 139 -14.22 0.63 -6.89
N LEU A 140 -13.09 0.05 -6.52
CA LEU A 140 -12.94 -0.66 -5.25
C LEU A 140 -13.20 0.26 -4.06
N TYR A 141 -12.64 1.46 -4.05
CA TYR A 141 -12.84 2.40 -2.94
C TYR A 141 -14.29 2.84 -2.82
N ARG A 142 -14.95 3.17 -3.93
CA ARG A 142 -16.36 3.51 -3.90
C ARG A 142 -17.23 2.38 -3.37
N LYS A 143 -16.98 1.17 -3.83
CA LYS A 143 -17.73 -0.02 -3.44
C LYS A 143 -17.53 -0.38 -1.96
N THR A 144 -16.41 -0.01 -1.37
CA THR A 144 -16.09 -0.31 0.03
C THR A 144 -16.38 0.85 1.00
N GLY A 145 -17.08 1.88 0.53
CA GLY A 145 -17.61 2.93 1.40
C GLY A 145 -16.75 4.18 1.52
N TRP A 146 -15.69 4.30 0.72
CA TRP A 146 -14.89 5.52 0.69
C TRP A 146 -15.65 6.66 0.02
N VAL A 147 -15.49 7.87 0.54
CA VAL A 147 -16.20 9.06 0.06
C VAL A 147 -15.24 9.95 -0.70
N GLU A 148 -15.60 10.29 -1.94
CA GLU A 148 -14.83 11.24 -2.73
C GLU A 148 -15.04 12.65 -2.20
N VAL A 149 -13.94 13.37 -1.96
CA VAL A 149 -13.99 14.75 -1.45
C VAL A 149 -13.53 15.77 -2.48
N GLY A 150 -13.01 15.33 -3.61
CA GLY A 150 -12.60 16.23 -4.69
C GLY A 150 -11.76 15.55 -5.73
N GLN A 151 -11.42 16.31 -6.77
CA GLN A 151 -10.55 15.85 -7.86
C GLN A 151 -9.47 16.89 -8.09
N ILE A 152 -8.26 16.41 -8.39
CA ILE A 152 -7.14 17.25 -8.78
C ILE A 152 -7.05 17.19 -10.30
N PRO A 153 -7.08 18.36 -10.99
CA PRO A 153 -7.04 18.40 -12.46
C PRO A 153 -5.74 17.84 -13.02
#